data_ae2031639f3bbcbf456a18a0e25bf9c2
#
_entry.id   ae2031639f3bbcbf456a18a0e25bf9c2
#
_cell.length_a   1.000
_cell.length_b   1.000
_cell.length_c   1.000
_cell.angle_alpha   90.00
_cell.angle_beta   90.00
_cell.angle_gamma   90.00
#
_symmetry.space_group_name_H-M   'P 1'
#
loop_
_entity.id
_entity.type
_entity.pdbx_description
1 polymer ?
#
loop_
_entity_poly.entity_id
_entity_poly.type
_entity_poly.pdbx_seq_one_letter_code
_entity_poly.pdbx_strand_id
1 'polypeptide(L)'
;SKKPYAERNLKFETLQLHVGQEQPDPVTGARAVPIYQTSSYVFRNCDHAAARFGLEDPGEIYGRLGNPTQGVFEQRIAALEGGTAALAVASGAAAICYTIQNLAKQGDHIVSANNIYGGTYNLLAHTLVDYGVTTTFVAPSDYDRIEASFQENTKALYIETLGNPNSDVVDIERLAQIAHAHKVPLVVDNTFATPYLVRPFEYGADIVVHSATKFIGGHGTSLGGVIVENGKFDWEGSGKFPHLCTP
;
A
#
# COMPACT_ATOMS: atom_id res chain seq x y z
N SER A 1 11.23 21.16 -18.51
CA SER A 1 11.82 20.02 -17.78
C SER A 1 11.34 18.72 -18.37
N LYS A 2 12.16 17.68 -18.37
CA LYS A 2 11.73 16.35 -18.82
C LYS A 2 10.76 15.80 -17.76
N LYS A 3 9.66 15.16 -18.19
CA LYS A 3 8.73 14.48 -17.30
C LYS A 3 9.46 13.44 -16.44
N PRO A 4 9.07 13.23 -15.18
CA PRO A 4 9.54 12.13 -14.35
C PRO A 4 9.41 10.77 -15.08
N TYR A 5 10.26 9.81 -14.79
CA TYR A 5 10.18 8.50 -15.45
C TYR A 5 8.84 7.81 -15.23
N ALA A 6 8.23 7.96 -14.08
CA ALA A 6 6.91 7.40 -13.77
C ALA A 6 5.79 7.91 -14.70
N GLU A 7 5.92 9.14 -15.21
CA GLU A 7 4.95 9.77 -16.12
C GLU A 7 5.24 9.50 -17.61
N ARG A 8 6.27 8.73 -17.92
CA ARG A 8 6.64 8.38 -19.30
C ARG A 8 6.12 6.98 -19.62
N ASN A 9 5.75 6.76 -20.86
CA ASN A 9 5.45 5.41 -21.36
C ASN A 9 6.74 4.60 -21.51
N LEU A 10 7.28 4.11 -20.40
CA LEU A 10 8.50 3.33 -20.32
C LEU A 10 8.18 1.87 -20.04
N LYS A 11 9.05 0.98 -20.48
CA LYS A 11 8.96 -0.44 -20.16
C LYS A 11 9.22 -0.69 -18.69
N PHE A 12 8.65 -1.76 -18.18
CA PHE A 12 8.74 -2.17 -16.77
C PHE A 12 10.19 -2.24 -16.26
N GLU A 13 11.09 -2.81 -17.07
CA GLU A 13 12.51 -2.94 -16.72
C GLU A 13 13.20 -1.57 -16.57
N THR A 14 12.80 -0.59 -17.36
CA THR A 14 13.33 0.78 -17.26
C THR A 14 12.80 1.46 -15.99
N LEU A 15 11.51 1.26 -15.65
CA LEU A 15 10.92 1.77 -14.40
C LEU A 15 11.64 1.18 -13.18
N GLN A 16 11.91 -0.14 -13.17
CA GLN A 16 12.61 -0.82 -12.09
C GLN A 16 13.97 -0.20 -11.75
N LEU A 17 14.68 0.31 -12.78
CA LEU A 17 16.04 0.79 -12.62
C LEU A 17 16.14 2.30 -12.34
N HIS A 18 15.16 3.09 -12.76
CA HIS A 18 15.37 4.53 -12.87
C HIS A 18 14.38 5.42 -12.13
N VAL A 19 13.17 4.95 -11.84
CA VAL A 19 12.19 5.77 -11.10
C VAL A 19 12.69 6.12 -9.72
N GLY A 20 12.53 7.39 -9.34
CA GLY A 20 12.97 7.94 -8.05
C GLY A 20 14.45 8.35 -8.02
N GLN A 21 15.23 8.09 -9.07
CA GLN A 21 16.64 8.51 -9.16
C GLN A 21 16.96 9.15 -10.55
N GLU A 22 16.04 9.94 -11.06
CA GLU A 22 16.19 10.64 -12.35
C GLU A 22 17.32 11.64 -12.32
N GLN A 23 17.58 12.23 -11.19
CA GLN A 23 18.67 13.18 -10.95
C GLN A 23 19.75 12.53 -10.08
N PRO A 24 21.03 12.85 -10.31
CA PRO A 24 22.10 12.49 -9.40
C PRO A 24 21.93 13.26 -8.08
N ASP A 25 22.56 12.78 -7.02
CA ASP A 25 22.62 13.52 -5.75
C ASP A 25 23.16 14.94 -5.97
N PRO A 26 22.45 15.99 -5.54
CA PRO A 26 22.79 17.37 -5.89
C PRO A 26 24.10 17.87 -5.21
N VAL A 27 24.55 17.22 -4.15
CA VAL A 27 25.73 17.62 -3.40
C VAL A 27 26.97 16.91 -3.93
N THR A 28 26.88 15.60 -4.13
CA THR A 28 28.04 14.76 -4.47
C THR A 28 28.10 14.37 -5.95
N GLY A 29 26.99 14.51 -6.68
CA GLY A 29 26.85 13.99 -8.05
C GLY A 29 26.72 12.47 -8.10
N ALA A 30 26.51 11.79 -6.96
CA ALA A 30 26.39 10.34 -6.93
C ALA A 30 25.20 9.85 -7.77
N ARG A 31 25.44 8.86 -8.63
CA ARG A 31 24.41 8.26 -9.47
C ARG A 31 23.56 7.26 -8.67
N ALA A 32 24.19 6.49 -7.79
CA ALA A 32 23.48 5.62 -6.87
C ALA A 32 22.76 6.45 -5.80
N VAL A 33 21.64 5.95 -5.31
CA VAL A 33 20.89 6.61 -4.23
C VAL A 33 21.71 6.60 -2.95
N PRO A 34 22.05 7.77 -2.36
CA PRO A 34 22.72 7.81 -1.08
C PRO A 34 21.89 7.18 0.05
N ILE A 35 22.57 6.60 1.04
CA ILE A 35 21.90 6.10 2.24
C ILE A 35 21.89 7.23 3.27
N TYR A 36 20.72 7.85 3.46
CA TYR A 36 20.52 8.90 4.46
C TYR A 36 20.18 8.30 5.82
N GLN A 37 21.21 7.88 6.55
CA GLN A 37 21.06 7.31 7.89
C GLN A 37 21.00 8.42 8.94
N THR A 38 19.85 9.09 9.02
CA THR A 38 19.60 10.19 9.95
C THR A 38 18.20 10.14 10.52
N SER A 39 18.00 10.67 11.72
CA SER A 39 16.69 10.79 12.36
C SER A 39 15.99 12.12 12.05
N SER A 40 16.74 13.20 11.86
CA SER A 40 16.20 14.56 11.76
C SER A 40 16.94 15.40 10.74
N TYR A 41 16.28 16.47 10.31
CA TYR A 41 16.78 17.43 9.33
C TYR A 41 16.75 18.83 9.90
N VAL A 42 17.71 19.67 9.54
CA VAL A 42 17.82 21.04 10.03
C VAL A 42 17.07 22.01 9.11
N PHE A 43 16.55 23.08 9.69
CA PHE A 43 15.89 24.17 8.97
C PHE A 43 16.81 25.37 8.84
N ARG A 44 16.61 26.17 7.79
CA ARG A 44 17.39 27.39 7.54
C ARG A 44 17.10 28.48 8.58
N ASN A 45 15.82 28.59 9.00
CA ASN A 45 15.29 29.54 9.98
C ASN A 45 13.90 29.09 10.45
N CYS A 46 13.25 29.85 11.33
CA CYS A 46 11.93 29.52 11.88
C CYS A 46 10.81 29.56 10.81
N ASP A 47 10.89 30.47 9.84
CA ASP A 47 9.89 30.57 8.77
C ASP A 47 9.93 29.32 7.86
N HIS A 48 11.14 28.84 7.55
CA HIS A 48 11.31 27.58 6.82
C HIS A 48 10.76 26.39 7.60
N ALA A 49 10.98 26.35 8.92
CA ALA A 49 10.41 25.30 9.76
C ALA A 49 8.87 25.36 9.76
N ALA A 50 8.30 26.57 9.92
CA ALA A 50 6.85 26.75 9.89
C ALA A 50 6.22 26.29 8.56
N ALA A 51 6.83 26.66 7.43
CA ALA A 51 6.37 26.25 6.10
C ALA A 51 6.44 24.73 5.91
N ARG A 52 7.50 24.05 6.42
CA ARG A 52 7.62 22.60 6.40
C ARG A 52 6.54 21.90 7.22
N PHE A 53 6.33 22.33 8.45
CA PHE A 53 5.28 21.78 9.32
C PHE A 53 3.87 22.13 8.85
N GLY A 54 3.71 23.26 8.17
CA GLY A 54 2.46 23.66 7.52
C GLY A 54 2.20 22.98 6.18
N LEU A 55 3.11 22.12 5.70
CA LEU A 55 3.03 21.43 4.39
C LEU A 55 3.00 22.39 3.19
N GLU A 56 3.46 23.62 3.38
CA GLU A 56 3.57 24.66 2.32
C GLU A 56 4.87 24.51 1.51
N ASP A 57 5.93 24.00 2.14
CA ASP A 57 7.22 23.73 1.51
C ASP A 57 7.52 22.21 1.62
N PRO A 58 7.55 21.47 0.50
CA PRO A 58 7.80 20.03 0.52
C PRO A 58 9.24 19.70 0.91
N GLY A 59 9.44 18.63 1.65
CA GLY A 59 10.76 18.06 1.99
C GLY A 59 10.81 17.45 3.38
N GLU A 60 12.00 17.02 3.74
CA GLU A 60 12.22 16.21 4.93
C GLU A 60 12.17 17.06 6.22
N ILE A 61 11.59 16.46 7.26
CA ILE A 61 11.48 17.02 8.61
C ILE A 61 12.14 16.05 9.60
N TYR A 62 11.69 14.81 9.57
CA TYR A 62 12.10 13.76 10.49
C TYR A 62 12.01 12.39 9.82
N GLY A 63 13.00 11.53 10.02
CA GLY A 63 13.12 10.25 9.32
C GLY A 63 11.94 9.27 9.46
N ARG A 64 11.10 9.44 10.49
CA ARG A 64 9.85 8.69 10.64
C ARG A 64 8.76 9.16 9.67
N LEU A 65 8.78 10.42 9.28
CA LEU A 65 7.81 11.02 8.34
C LEU A 65 8.26 10.85 6.90
N GLY A 66 9.56 10.96 6.63
CA GLY A 66 10.15 10.83 5.31
C GLY A 66 11.66 10.70 5.37
N ASN A 67 12.22 10.02 4.37
CA ASN A 67 13.65 9.87 4.17
C ASN A 67 13.94 9.76 2.68
N PRO A 68 14.91 10.49 2.11
CA PRO A 68 15.18 10.45 0.67
C PRO A 68 15.51 9.06 0.14
N THR A 69 16.17 8.20 0.92
CA THR A 69 16.47 6.82 0.51
C THR A 69 15.19 5.98 0.43
N GLN A 70 14.32 6.10 1.43
CA GLN A 70 13.01 5.44 1.46
C GLN A 70 12.12 5.95 0.34
N GLY A 71 12.09 7.26 0.10
CA GLY A 71 11.28 7.91 -0.93
C GLY A 71 11.57 7.40 -2.34
N VAL A 72 12.80 6.99 -2.65
CA VAL A 72 13.13 6.36 -3.93
C VAL A 72 12.45 5.00 -4.07
N PHE A 73 12.43 4.19 -3.02
CA PHE A 73 11.71 2.91 -3.02
C PHE A 73 10.21 3.11 -3.19
N GLU A 74 9.62 4.06 -2.46
CA GLU A 74 8.19 4.39 -2.53
C GLU A 74 7.77 4.83 -3.94
N GLN A 75 8.48 5.79 -4.53
CA GLN A 75 8.22 6.26 -5.89
C GLN A 75 8.33 5.13 -6.92
N ARG A 76 9.33 4.27 -6.77
CA ARG A 76 9.58 3.16 -7.69
C ARG A 76 8.50 2.11 -7.64
N ILE A 77 8.11 1.67 -6.43
CA ILE A 77 7.09 0.65 -6.30
C ILE A 77 5.71 1.17 -6.72
N ALA A 78 5.39 2.44 -6.41
CA ALA A 78 4.17 3.07 -6.91
C ALA A 78 4.12 3.06 -8.45
N ALA A 79 5.21 3.42 -9.12
CA ALA A 79 5.27 3.39 -10.58
C ALA A 79 5.18 1.98 -11.17
N LEU A 80 5.77 0.98 -10.51
CA LEU A 80 5.73 -0.41 -10.95
C LEU A 80 4.33 -1.03 -10.82
N GLU A 81 3.63 -0.74 -9.74
CA GLU A 81 2.22 -1.14 -9.56
C GLU A 81 1.24 -0.33 -10.41
N GLY A 82 1.65 0.86 -10.87
CA GLY A 82 0.76 1.82 -11.52
C GLY A 82 -0.13 2.58 -10.54
N GLY A 83 0.31 2.71 -9.30
CA GLY A 83 -0.33 3.49 -8.24
C GLY A 83 0.06 4.95 -8.26
N THR A 84 -0.61 5.75 -7.44
CA THR A 84 -0.37 7.19 -7.28
C THR A 84 0.71 7.47 -6.24
N ALA A 85 0.69 6.74 -5.14
CA ALA A 85 1.62 6.90 -4.03
C ALA A 85 1.89 5.57 -3.34
N ALA A 86 3.03 5.51 -2.63
CA ALA A 86 3.35 4.37 -1.77
C ALA A 86 3.95 4.84 -0.45
N LEU A 87 3.80 4.02 0.59
CA LEU A 87 4.38 4.20 1.91
C LEU A 87 5.16 2.95 2.30
N ALA A 88 6.47 3.09 2.44
CA ALA A 88 7.32 2.01 2.94
C ALA A 88 7.24 1.91 4.46
N VAL A 89 7.19 0.69 4.94
CA VAL A 89 7.07 0.35 6.36
C VAL A 89 8.00 -0.80 6.73
N ALA A 90 8.13 -1.08 8.02
CA ALA A 90 9.14 -2.01 8.55
C ALA A 90 8.95 -3.47 8.12
N SER A 91 7.73 -3.88 7.75
CA SER A 91 7.42 -5.27 7.36
C SER A 91 6.10 -5.37 6.61
N GLY A 92 5.85 -6.50 5.94
CA GLY A 92 4.55 -6.81 5.36
C GLY A 92 3.43 -6.85 6.41
N ALA A 93 3.70 -7.40 7.60
CA ALA A 93 2.74 -7.38 8.70
C ALA A 93 2.37 -5.95 9.12
N ALA A 94 3.34 -5.03 9.17
CA ALA A 94 3.08 -3.62 9.43
C ALA A 94 2.24 -2.98 8.31
N ALA A 95 2.54 -3.29 7.04
CA ALA A 95 1.76 -2.80 5.90
C ALA A 95 0.29 -3.20 6.00
N ILE A 96 0.02 -4.48 6.27
CA ILE A 96 -1.35 -4.99 6.42
C ILE A 96 -2.03 -4.35 7.63
N CYS A 97 -1.36 -4.36 8.80
CA CYS A 97 -1.92 -3.82 10.04
C CYS A 97 -2.29 -2.35 9.88
N TYR A 98 -1.41 -1.52 9.34
CA TYR A 98 -1.66 -0.08 9.15
C TYR A 98 -2.74 0.17 8.11
N THR A 99 -2.80 -0.62 7.03
CA THR A 99 -3.89 -0.52 6.05
C THR A 99 -5.24 -0.78 6.72
N ILE A 100 -5.37 -1.89 7.45
CA ILE A 100 -6.65 -2.23 8.11
C ILE A 100 -7.01 -1.20 9.19
N GLN A 101 -6.06 -0.78 10.03
CA GLN A 101 -6.31 0.22 11.08
C GLN A 101 -6.65 1.60 10.54
N ASN A 102 -6.18 1.94 9.33
CA ASN A 102 -6.56 3.18 8.67
C ASN A 102 -7.98 3.13 8.09
N LEU A 103 -8.45 1.94 7.70
CA LEU A 103 -9.77 1.74 7.11
C LEU A 103 -10.85 1.43 8.17
N ALA A 104 -10.50 0.68 9.21
CA ALA A 104 -11.44 0.13 10.18
C ALA A 104 -11.06 0.48 11.61
N LYS A 105 -12.06 0.81 12.41
CA LYS A 105 -11.97 1.12 13.83
C LYS A 105 -12.92 0.23 14.66
N GLN A 106 -12.95 0.42 15.97
CA GLN A 106 -13.87 -0.29 16.85
C GLN A 106 -15.32 -0.25 16.31
N GLY A 107 -15.94 -1.41 16.22
CA GLY A 107 -17.29 -1.59 15.70
C GLY A 107 -17.37 -1.82 14.20
N ASP A 108 -16.25 -1.75 13.46
CA ASP A 108 -16.21 -2.00 12.02
C ASP A 108 -15.96 -3.48 11.68
N HIS A 109 -16.18 -3.81 10.43
CA HIS A 109 -16.12 -5.17 9.91
C HIS A 109 -15.26 -5.24 8.64
N ILE A 110 -14.58 -6.37 8.45
CA ILE A 110 -13.79 -6.71 7.25
C ILE A 110 -14.34 -8.01 6.65
N VAL A 111 -14.45 -8.08 5.34
CA VAL A 111 -14.59 -9.35 4.61
C VAL A 111 -13.20 -9.75 4.11
N SER A 112 -12.80 -10.99 4.35
CA SER A 112 -11.48 -11.48 3.96
C SER A 112 -11.55 -12.84 3.28
N ALA A 113 -10.70 -13.06 2.29
CA ALA A 113 -10.43 -14.41 1.84
C ALA A 113 -9.90 -15.29 3.00
N ASN A 114 -10.18 -16.57 2.97
CA ASN A 114 -9.75 -17.51 4.02
C ASN A 114 -8.43 -18.23 3.69
N ASN A 115 -7.94 -18.12 2.45
CA ASN A 115 -6.68 -18.69 1.97
C ASN A 115 -5.54 -17.65 1.97
N ILE A 116 -5.37 -16.94 3.06
CA ILE A 116 -4.40 -15.87 3.25
C ILE A 116 -3.26 -16.31 4.17
N TYR A 117 -2.18 -15.53 4.18
CA TYR A 117 -1.03 -15.74 5.05
C TYR A 117 -1.44 -15.87 6.52
N GLY A 118 -0.91 -16.89 7.21
CA GLY A 118 -1.29 -17.19 8.60
C GLY A 118 -1.12 -16.03 9.59
N GLY A 119 -0.11 -15.15 9.38
CA GLY A 119 0.06 -13.95 10.19
C GLY A 119 -1.07 -12.94 9.98
N THR A 120 -1.55 -12.78 8.75
CA THR A 120 -2.70 -11.93 8.43
C THR A 120 -3.98 -12.52 9.00
N TYR A 121 -4.16 -13.85 8.89
CA TYR A 121 -5.28 -14.53 9.50
C TYR A 121 -5.31 -14.28 11.01
N ASN A 122 -4.19 -14.47 11.72
CA ASN A 122 -4.11 -14.22 13.15
C ASN A 122 -4.37 -12.75 13.51
N LEU A 123 -3.88 -11.81 12.72
CA LEU A 123 -4.18 -10.38 12.90
C LEU A 123 -5.69 -10.13 12.85
N LEU A 124 -6.35 -10.62 11.81
CA LEU A 124 -7.78 -10.38 11.56
C LEU A 124 -8.68 -11.19 12.48
N ALA A 125 -8.35 -12.46 12.75
CA ALA A 125 -9.19 -13.37 13.51
C ALA A 125 -9.08 -13.21 15.03
N HIS A 126 -7.93 -12.70 15.53
CA HIS A 126 -7.65 -12.66 16.95
C HIS A 126 -7.24 -11.25 17.41
N THR A 127 -6.15 -10.70 16.87
CA THR A 127 -5.60 -9.44 17.39
C THR A 127 -6.57 -8.28 17.25
N LEU A 128 -7.14 -8.06 16.07
CA LEU A 128 -8.04 -6.92 15.83
C LEU A 128 -9.40 -7.08 16.48
N VAL A 129 -9.82 -8.29 16.84
CA VAL A 129 -11.04 -8.55 17.62
C VAL A 129 -10.95 -7.89 19.00
N ASP A 130 -9.78 -7.92 19.64
CA ASP A 130 -9.57 -7.24 20.93
C ASP A 130 -9.67 -5.72 20.82
N TYR A 131 -9.51 -5.17 19.61
CA TYR A 131 -9.73 -3.75 19.29
C TYR A 131 -11.10 -3.46 18.68
N GLY A 132 -12.00 -4.47 18.70
CA GLY A 132 -13.38 -4.33 18.27
C GLY A 132 -13.63 -4.33 16.78
N VAL A 133 -12.65 -4.77 15.97
CA VAL A 133 -12.83 -4.99 14.54
C VAL A 133 -13.11 -6.48 14.31
N THR A 134 -14.20 -6.78 13.61
CA THR A 134 -14.60 -8.16 13.29
C THR A 134 -14.30 -8.53 11.86
N THR A 135 -14.12 -9.83 11.58
CA THR A 135 -13.82 -10.31 10.23
C THR A 135 -14.65 -11.54 9.86
N THR A 136 -15.25 -11.52 8.67
CA THR A 136 -15.84 -12.71 8.06
C THR A 136 -14.91 -13.28 7.01
N PHE A 137 -14.51 -14.55 7.19
CA PHE A 137 -13.62 -15.27 6.25
C PHE A 137 -14.45 -16.11 5.29
N VAL A 138 -14.16 -15.99 3.99
CA VAL A 138 -14.87 -16.69 2.91
C VAL A 138 -13.87 -17.23 1.89
N ALA A 139 -14.17 -18.36 1.27
CA ALA A 139 -13.37 -18.84 0.14
C ALA A 139 -13.42 -17.81 -1.01
N PRO A 140 -12.29 -17.41 -1.61
CA PRO A 140 -12.27 -16.33 -2.59
C PRO A 140 -12.98 -16.67 -3.91
N SER A 141 -13.34 -17.93 -4.14
CA SER A 141 -14.14 -18.40 -5.28
C SER A 141 -15.64 -18.46 -5.00
N ASP A 142 -16.07 -18.26 -3.75
CA ASP A 142 -17.49 -18.28 -3.36
C ASP A 142 -18.05 -16.84 -3.37
N TYR A 143 -18.30 -16.32 -4.57
CA TYR A 143 -18.71 -14.93 -4.78
C TYR A 143 -20.05 -14.61 -4.11
N ASP A 144 -21.01 -15.54 -4.15
CA ASP A 144 -22.33 -15.33 -3.53
C ASP A 144 -22.21 -15.19 -2.02
N ARG A 145 -21.36 -16.00 -1.40
CA ARG A 145 -21.11 -15.91 0.03
C ARG A 145 -20.27 -14.68 0.40
N ILE A 146 -19.33 -14.28 -0.44
CA ILE A 146 -18.60 -13.02 -0.27
C ILE A 146 -19.60 -11.86 -0.26
N GLU A 147 -20.47 -11.77 -1.27
CA GLU A 147 -21.48 -10.74 -1.38
C GLU A 147 -22.42 -10.71 -0.15
N ALA A 148 -22.90 -11.88 0.26
CA ALA A 148 -23.77 -12.02 1.44
C ALA A 148 -23.07 -11.71 2.78
N SER A 149 -21.74 -11.63 2.82
CA SER A 149 -20.97 -11.34 4.03
C SER A 149 -20.80 -9.85 4.31
N PHE A 150 -21.13 -8.98 3.35
CA PHE A 150 -21.01 -7.54 3.57
C PHE A 150 -22.10 -7.05 4.55
N GLN A 151 -21.70 -6.20 5.47
CA GLN A 151 -22.51 -5.54 6.47
C GLN A 151 -22.45 -4.02 6.26
N GLU A 152 -23.35 -3.27 6.89
CA GLU A 152 -23.34 -1.80 6.79
C GLU A 152 -22.01 -1.21 7.23
N ASN A 153 -21.41 -1.78 8.28
CA ASN A 153 -20.13 -1.37 8.87
C ASN A 153 -18.91 -2.04 8.21
N THR A 154 -19.06 -2.78 7.11
CA THR A 154 -17.91 -3.33 6.37
C THR A 154 -17.08 -2.21 5.75
N LYS A 155 -15.75 -2.29 5.91
CA LYS A 155 -14.79 -1.26 5.49
C LYS A 155 -13.85 -1.71 4.37
N ALA A 156 -13.65 -3.00 4.18
CA ALA A 156 -12.79 -3.50 3.11
C ALA A 156 -13.14 -4.95 2.74
N LEU A 157 -12.79 -5.33 1.52
CA LEU A 157 -12.55 -6.70 1.10
C LEU A 157 -11.04 -6.92 1.01
N TYR A 158 -10.51 -7.93 1.71
CA TYR A 158 -9.09 -8.26 1.72
C TYR A 158 -8.83 -9.61 1.06
N ILE A 159 -7.89 -9.66 0.12
CA ILE A 159 -7.47 -10.86 -0.60
C ILE A 159 -5.95 -10.91 -0.82
N GLU A 160 -5.42 -12.06 -1.19
CA GLU A 160 -4.08 -12.23 -1.76
C GLU A 160 -4.19 -12.60 -3.23
N THR A 161 -3.28 -12.11 -4.07
CA THR A 161 -3.22 -12.49 -5.52
C THR A 161 -3.05 -13.98 -5.71
N LEU A 162 -2.24 -14.59 -4.86
CA LEU A 162 -1.97 -16.02 -4.80
C LEU A 162 -2.17 -16.49 -3.37
N GLY A 163 -3.14 -17.36 -3.15
CA GLY A 163 -3.48 -17.86 -1.82
C GLY A 163 -2.31 -18.59 -1.15
N ASN A 164 -2.20 -18.44 0.16
CA ASN A 164 -1.16 -19.07 0.96
C ASN A 164 -1.79 -20.05 1.97
N PRO A 165 -1.50 -21.37 1.90
CA PRO A 165 -0.42 -22.02 1.13
C PRO A 165 -0.84 -22.61 -0.23
N ASN A 166 -2.10 -22.57 -0.62
CA ASN A 166 -2.62 -23.39 -1.72
C ASN A 166 -2.25 -22.89 -3.12
N SER A 167 -1.73 -21.65 -3.24
CA SER A 167 -1.42 -20.99 -4.51
C SER A 167 -2.63 -20.80 -5.44
N ASP A 168 -3.82 -20.71 -4.88
CA ASP A 168 -5.05 -20.40 -5.63
C ASP A 168 -4.95 -19.01 -6.23
N VAL A 169 -5.24 -18.91 -7.52
CA VAL A 169 -5.32 -17.62 -8.22
C VAL A 169 -6.73 -17.07 -8.10
N VAL A 170 -6.84 -15.81 -7.69
CA VAL A 170 -8.14 -15.16 -7.51
C VAL A 170 -8.53 -14.29 -8.71
N ASP A 171 -9.81 -14.17 -8.97
CA ASP A 171 -10.37 -13.22 -9.95
C ASP A 171 -10.51 -11.84 -9.29
N ILE A 172 -9.44 -11.04 -9.41
CA ILE A 172 -9.34 -9.70 -8.78
C ILE A 172 -10.45 -8.79 -9.32
N GLU A 173 -10.72 -8.83 -10.64
CA GLU A 173 -11.71 -7.95 -11.27
C GLU A 173 -13.11 -8.23 -10.73
N ARG A 174 -13.48 -9.50 -10.61
CA ARG A 174 -14.76 -9.89 -10.05
C ARG A 174 -14.91 -9.45 -8.60
N LEU A 175 -13.86 -9.63 -7.80
CA LEU A 175 -13.86 -9.24 -6.38
C LEU A 175 -13.86 -7.72 -6.20
N ALA A 176 -13.20 -6.97 -7.08
CA ALA A 176 -13.27 -5.51 -7.11
C ALA A 176 -14.71 -5.02 -7.41
N GLN A 177 -15.39 -5.62 -8.40
CA GLN A 177 -16.78 -5.29 -8.71
C GLN A 177 -17.70 -5.50 -7.49
N ILE A 178 -17.53 -6.59 -6.77
CA ILE A 178 -18.29 -6.87 -5.54
C ILE A 178 -17.99 -5.82 -4.47
N ALA A 179 -16.71 -5.57 -4.17
CA ALA A 179 -16.31 -4.58 -3.16
C ALA A 179 -16.88 -3.18 -3.48
N HIS A 180 -16.77 -2.74 -4.72
CA HIS A 180 -17.25 -1.43 -5.16
C HIS A 180 -18.78 -1.33 -5.14
N ALA A 181 -19.53 -2.40 -5.42
CA ALA A 181 -20.97 -2.42 -5.25
C ALA A 181 -21.39 -2.14 -3.79
N HIS A 182 -20.57 -2.54 -2.83
CA HIS A 182 -20.75 -2.25 -1.40
C HIS A 182 -20.02 -0.98 -0.92
N LYS A 183 -19.47 -0.18 -1.86
CA LYS A 183 -18.76 1.08 -1.58
C LYS A 183 -17.58 0.93 -0.61
N VAL A 184 -16.84 -0.15 -0.70
CA VAL A 184 -15.62 -0.39 0.06
C VAL A 184 -14.45 -0.67 -0.88
N PRO A 185 -13.21 -0.35 -0.47
CA PRO A 185 -12.03 -0.65 -1.27
C PRO A 185 -11.73 -2.15 -1.27
N LEU A 186 -11.16 -2.62 -2.39
CA LEU A 186 -10.48 -3.90 -2.48
C LEU A 186 -9.01 -3.72 -2.10
N VAL A 187 -8.58 -4.42 -1.03
CA VAL A 187 -7.19 -4.50 -0.59
C VAL A 187 -6.60 -5.83 -1.07
N VAL A 188 -5.50 -5.76 -1.79
CA VAL A 188 -4.83 -6.93 -2.36
C VAL A 188 -3.42 -7.05 -1.83
N ASP A 189 -3.09 -8.16 -1.19
CA ASP A 189 -1.71 -8.52 -0.90
C ASP A 189 -1.08 -9.16 -2.15
N ASN A 190 -0.17 -8.42 -2.77
CA ASN A 190 0.50 -8.83 -4.01
C ASN A 190 1.93 -9.33 -3.78
N THR A 191 2.21 -9.81 -2.57
CA THR A 191 3.56 -10.23 -2.15
C THR A 191 4.15 -11.30 -3.06
N PHE A 192 3.38 -12.32 -3.44
CA PHE A 192 3.92 -13.43 -4.22
C PHE A 192 4.00 -13.14 -5.72
N ALA A 193 3.01 -12.46 -6.29
CA ALA A 193 3.05 -12.14 -7.71
C ALA A 193 4.01 -10.99 -8.01
N THR A 194 4.12 -10.00 -7.14
CA THR A 194 4.79 -8.71 -7.37
C THR A 194 4.21 -7.97 -8.58
N PRO A 195 4.52 -6.68 -8.79
CA PRO A 195 4.05 -5.97 -9.98
C PRO A 195 4.65 -6.50 -11.29
N TYR A 196 5.61 -7.44 -11.21
CA TYR A 196 6.17 -8.08 -12.40
C TYR A 196 5.21 -9.09 -13.03
N LEU A 197 4.52 -9.90 -12.24
CA LEU A 197 3.58 -10.91 -12.74
C LEU A 197 2.15 -10.38 -12.84
N VAL A 198 1.71 -9.60 -11.83
CA VAL A 198 0.34 -9.07 -11.75
C VAL A 198 0.38 -7.66 -11.18
N ARG A 199 -0.36 -6.76 -11.79
CA ARG A 199 -0.60 -5.40 -11.31
C ARG A 199 -2.08 -5.27 -10.92
N PRO A 200 -2.44 -5.48 -9.65
CA PRO A 200 -3.84 -5.57 -9.22
C PRO A 200 -4.67 -4.33 -9.55
N PHE A 201 -4.05 -3.14 -9.67
CA PHE A 201 -4.75 -1.91 -10.07
C PHE A 201 -5.32 -1.97 -11.49
N GLU A 202 -4.75 -2.78 -12.37
CA GLU A 202 -5.29 -2.99 -13.74
C GLU A 202 -6.60 -3.78 -13.71
N TYR A 203 -6.88 -4.47 -12.60
CA TYR A 203 -8.06 -5.29 -12.37
C TYR A 203 -9.02 -4.70 -11.32
N GLY A 204 -8.82 -3.44 -10.92
CA GLY A 204 -9.75 -2.72 -10.06
C GLY A 204 -9.44 -2.74 -8.57
N ALA A 205 -8.28 -3.25 -8.14
CA ALA A 205 -7.83 -3.08 -6.76
C ALA A 205 -7.64 -1.58 -6.41
N ASP A 206 -7.82 -1.22 -5.16
CA ASP A 206 -7.70 0.16 -4.68
C ASP A 206 -6.44 0.35 -3.85
N ILE A 207 -6.10 -0.65 -3.04
CA ILE A 207 -4.91 -0.65 -2.20
C ILE A 207 -4.17 -1.97 -2.44
N VAL A 208 -2.86 -1.87 -2.64
CA VAL A 208 -1.97 -3.03 -2.75
C VAL A 208 -0.97 -3.00 -1.60
N VAL A 209 -0.79 -4.13 -0.94
CA VAL A 209 0.22 -4.29 0.10
C VAL A 209 1.24 -5.35 -0.30
N HIS A 210 2.46 -5.20 0.20
CA HIS A 210 3.53 -6.18 0.01
C HIS A 210 4.34 -6.40 1.28
N SER A 211 4.70 -7.64 1.50
CA SER A 211 5.93 -7.95 2.23
C SER A 211 7.12 -7.81 1.26
N ALA A 212 7.76 -6.64 1.29
CA ALA A 212 8.96 -6.40 0.48
C ALA A 212 10.13 -7.33 0.85
N THR A 213 10.03 -7.99 2.00
CA THR A 213 10.92 -9.05 2.48
C THR A 213 11.08 -10.21 1.50
N LYS A 214 10.03 -10.50 0.71
CA LYS A 214 9.92 -11.69 -0.14
C LYS A 214 10.50 -11.41 -1.53
N PHE A 215 9.70 -11.50 -2.58
CA PHE A 215 10.19 -11.42 -3.95
C PHE A 215 10.63 -10.02 -4.39
N ILE A 216 10.15 -8.94 -3.78
CA ILE A 216 10.67 -7.59 -4.04
C ILE A 216 12.13 -7.50 -3.59
N GLY A 217 12.45 -7.91 -2.37
CA GLY A 217 13.83 -7.95 -1.86
C GLY A 217 14.65 -9.05 -2.51
N GLY A 218 14.08 -10.22 -2.71
CA GLY A 218 14.58 -11.31 -3.52
C GLY A 218 15.79 -12.08 -2.96
N HIS A 219 16.34 -11.70 -1.81
CA HIS A 219 17.60 -12.24 -1.29
C HIS A 219 17.48 -12.86 0.12
N GLY A 220 16.37 -12.70 0.81
CA GLY A 220 16.18 -13.21 2.17
C GLY A 220 17.04 -12.51 3.25
N THR A 221 17.55 -11.32 2.95
CA THR A 221 18.49 -10.59 3.81
C THR A 221 17.89 -9.35 4.47
N SER A 222 16.73 -8.90 4.02
CA SER A 222 16.13 -7.64 4.47
C SER A 222 14.64 -7.80 4.75
N LEU A 223 14.17 -7.14 5.78
CA LEU A 223 12.75 -7.01 6.09
C LEU A 223 12.22 -5.68 5.54
N GLY A 224 10.99 -5.69 5.07
CA GLY A 224 10.31 -4.49 4.62
C GLY A 224 8.86 -4.77 4.25
N GLY A 225 8.07 -3.72 4.22
CA GLY A 225 6.71 -3.71 3.72
C GLY A 225 6.44 -2.46 2.91
N VAL A 226 5.39 -2.47 2.13
CA VAL A 226 4.94 -1.29 1.41
C VAL A 226 3.43 -1.34 1.20
N ILE A 227 2.80 -0.19 1.29
CA ILE A 227 1.40 0.06 0.96
C ILE A 227 1.40 0.93 -0.28
N VAL A 228 0.62 0.58 -1.30
CA VAL A 228 0.46 1.37 -2.52
C VAL A 228 -1.02 1.67 -2.72
N GLU A 229 -1.33 2.88 -3.12
CA GLU A 229 -2.70 3.37 -3.34
C GLU A 229 -2.87 3.81 -4.80
N ASN A 230 -4.03 3.55 -5.41
CA ASN A 230 -4.27 3.82 -6.84
C ASN A 230 -4.75 5.24 -7.13
N GLY A 231 -5.20 6.02 -6.12
CA GLY A 231 -5.73 7.37 -6.26
C GLY A 231 -7.10 7.44 -6.95
N LYS A 232 -7.84 6.33 -7.07
CA LYS A 232 -9.08 6.27 -7.85
C LYS A 232 -10.32 5.92 -7.04
N PHE A 233 -10.15 5.37 -5.83
CA PHE A 233 -11.30 5.04 -5.00
C PHE A 233 -12.01 6.32 -4.56
N ASP A 234 -13.33 6.35 -4.71
CA ASP A 234 -14.15 7.50 -4.31
C ASP A 234 -14.42 7.46 -2.79
N TRP A 235 -13.42 7.93 -2.03
CA TRP A 235 -13.48 7.99 -0.56
C TRP A 235 -14.66 8.80 -0.05
N GLU A 236 -14.97 9.94 -0.69
CA GLU A 236 -16.05 10.84 -0.30
C GLU A 236 -17.42 10.24 -0.68
N GLY A 237 -17.59 9.80 -1.93
CA GLY A 237 -18.85 9.20 -2.42
C GLY A 237 -19.18 7.86 -1.77
N SER A 238 -18.19 7.15 -1.23
CA SER A 238 -18.39 5.97 -0.39
C SER A 238 -19.21 6.29 0.86
N GLY A 239 -18.97 7.45 1.49
CA GLY A 239 -19.59 7.85 2.76
C GLY A 239 -19.13 7.04 3.99
N LYS A 240 -18.21 6.08 3.81
CA LYS A 240 -17.75 5.18 4.88
C LYS A 240 -16.46 5.64 5.57
N PHE A 241 -15.74 6.60 4.98
CA PHE A 241 -14.39 7.00 5.40
C PHE A 241 -14.28 8.51 5.61
N PRO A 242 -15.12 9.15 6.46
CA PRO A 242 -15.10 10.61 6.61
C PRO A 242 -13.76 11.14 7.11
N HIS A 243 -13.00 10.33 7.88
CA HIS A 243 -11.68 10.70 8.39
C HIS A 243 -10.58 10.75 7.31
N LEU A 244 -10.81 10.16 6.12
CA LEU A 244 -9.89 10.25 4.97
C LEU A 244 -10.25 11.40 4.01
N CYS A 245 -11.39 12.08 4.22
CA CYS A 245 -11.90 13.13 3.35
C CYS A 245 -11.76 14.54 3.93
N THR A 246 -11.38 14.66 5.20
CA THR A 246 -11.13 15.94 5.87
C THR A 246 -9.64 16.19 6.00
N PRO A 247 -9.15 17.41 5.67
CA PRO A 247 -7.74 17.78 5.85
C PRO A 247 -7.31 17.82 7.31
#